data_2814a26702f5dfda097c1630af9c8772
#
_entry.id   2814a26702f5dfda097c1630af9c8772
#
_cell.length_a   1.000
_cell.length_b   1.000
_cell.length_c   1.000
_cell.angle_alpha   90.00
_cell.angle_beta   90.00
_cell.angle_gamma   90.00
#
_symmetry.space_group_name_H-M   'P 1'
#
loop_
_entity.id
_entity.type
_entity.pdbx_description
1 polymer ?
#
loop_
_entity_poly.entity_id
_entity_poly.type
_entity_poly.pdbx_seq_one_letter_code
_entity_poly.pdbx_strand_id
1 'polypeptide(L)'
;LVRRRLREDYQEQALTETGLTVFSTLDPLLQEKAEIALSDELARQDKGGRKAAQGLEGAMVVTTPQTGEVVAMVGGRRASFDGFNRALDMKRPIGSLAKPMVYLAALQSGRYTPASVVMDEPIEYKLESGDIWKPNNYDKKVHGPVTLVRGLTQSYNLATVNLGLDVGLGPVAKTYVQLGLDEAPPKYASILLGTAQLNPVEV
;
A
#
# COMPACT_ATOMS: atom_id res chain seq x y z
N LEU A 1 -3.94 9.51 -15.27
CA LEU A 1 -2.52 9.26 -14.97
C LEU A 1 -1.63 9.97 -15.98
N VAL A 2 -1.62 9.54 -17.27
CA VAL A 2 -0.71 10.06 -18.31
C VAL A 2 -0.73 11.58 -18.39
N ARG A 3 -1.92 12.21 -18.55
CA ARG A 3 -2.03 13.67 -18.60
C ARG A 3 -1.49 14.36 -17.33
N ARG A 4 -1.71 13.78 -16.13
CA ARG A 4 -1.18 14.32 -14.87
C ARG A 4 0.35 14.28 -14.88
N ARG A 5 0.95 13.15 -15.28
CA ARG A 5 2.40 13.01 -15.36
C ARG A 5 3.03 13.97 -16.38
N LEU A 6 2.41 14.10 -17.54
CA LEU A 6 2.89 15.04 -18.55
C LEU A 6 2.89 16.49 -18.08
N ARG A 7 1.91 16.89 -17.26
CA ARG A 7 1.84 18.24 -16.68
C ARG A 7 2.92 18.51 -15.61
N GLU A 8 3.50 17.49 -15.03
CA GLU A 8 4.64 17.63 -14.11
C GLU A 8 5.94 17.92 -14.88
N ASP A 9 6.09 17.33 -16.08
CA ASP A 9 7.30 17.38 -16.87
C ASP A 9 7.27 18.48 -17.96
N TYR A 10 6.07 18.92 -18.39
CA TYR A 10 5.87 19.84 -19.51
C TYR A 10 4.91 20.99 -19.17
N GLN A 11 5.21 22.19 -19.67
CA GLN A 11 4.27 23.32 -19.61
C GLN A 11 3.02 23.05 -20.46
N GLU A 12 1.86 23.54 -20.02
CA GLU A 12 0.56 23.32 -20.70
C GLU A 12 0.59 23.73 -22.18
N GLN A 13 1.33 24.79 -22.50
CA GLN A 13 1.50 25.30 -23.86
C GLN A 13 2.20 24.30 -24.78
N ALA A 14 3.23 23.59 -24.28
CA ALA A 14 3.92 22.56 -25.03
C ALA A 14 3.03 21.33 -25.30
N LEU A 15 2.12 21.01 -24.38
CA LEU A 15 1.18 19.89 -24.53
C LEU A 15 0.10 20.13 -25.58
N THR A 16 -0.23 21.40 -25.87
CA THR A 16 -1.31 21.77 -26.79
C THR A 16 -0.83 22.18 -28.19
N GLU A 17 0.36 22.78 -28.29
CA GLU A 17 0.83 23.41 -29.54
C GLU A 17 1.83 22.58 -30.34
N THR A 18 2.55 21.62 -29.71
CA THR A 18 3.68 20.92 -30.35
C THR A 18 3.33 19.55 -30.94
N GLY A 19 2.11 19.08 -30.84
CA GLY A 19 1.68 17.80 -31.43
C GLY A 19 2.46 16.59 -30.90
N LEU A 20 2.65 16.48 -29.58
CA LEU A 20 3.41 15.39 -28.96
C LEU A 20 2.76 14.02 -29.19
N THR A 21 3.57 13.05 -29.58
CA THR A 21 3.18 11.63 -29.56
C THR A 21 3.68 11.00 -28.27
N VAL A 22 2.73 10.49 -27.47
CA VAL A 22 3.03 9.89 -26.16
C VAL A 22 2.87 8.39 -26.23
N PHE A 23 3.95 7.65 -25.96
CA PHE A 23 3.91 6.20 -25.79
C PHE A 23 3.72 5.91 -24.31
N SER A 24 2.74 5.06 -23.99
CA SER A 24 2.46 4.62 -22.63
C SER A 24 2.54 3.11 -22.52
N THR A 25 2.65 2.61 -21.29
CA THR A 25 2.64 1.18 -20.96
C THR A 25 1.24 0.60 -20.90
N LEU A 26 0.18 1.44 -21.01
CA LEU A 26 -1.19 1.01 -20.91
C LEU A 26 -1.58 0.07 -22.06
N ASP A 27 -2.15 -1.08 -21.69
CA ASP A 27 -2.70 -2.07 -22.63
C ASP A 27 -4.22 -1.89 -22.72
N PRO A 28 -4.80 -1.52 -23.88
CA PRO A 28 -6.24 -1.27 -24.02
C PRO A 28 -7.09 -2.49 -23.70
N LEU A 29 -6.62 -3.72 -24.00
CA LEU A 29 -7.36 -4.95 -23.72
C LEU A 29 -7.38 -5.24 -22.21
N LEU A 30 -6.26 -5.05 -21.53
CA LEU A 30 -6.18 -5.19 -20.08
C LEU A 30 -6.99 -4.10 -19.37
N GLN A 31 -6.99 -2.86 -19.91
CA GLN A 31 -7.79 -1.77 -19.39
C GLN A 31 -9.28 -2.11 -19.43
N GLU A 32 -9.79 -2.55 -20.58
CA GLU A 32 -11.20 -2.96 -20.72
C GLU A 32 -11.57 -4.09 -19.76
N LYS A 33 -10.73 -5.12 -19.65
CA LYS A 33 -10.95 -6.24 -18.72
C LYS A 33 -10.94 -5.79 -17.25
N ALA A 34 -10.05 -4.88 -16.87
CA ALA A 34 -9.98 -4.35 -15.52
C ALA A 34 -11.24 -3.52 -15.17
N GLU A 35 -11.75 -2.72 -16.10
CA GLU A 35 -12.99 -1.95 -15.94
C GLU A 35 -14.20 -2.87 -15.73
N ILE A 36 -14.34 -3.90 -16.58
CA ILE A 36 -15.42 -4.90 -16.46
C ILE A 36 -15.30 -5.64 -15.13
N ALA A 37 -14.11 -6.14 -14.78
CA ALA A 37 -13.89 -6.93 -13.58
C ALA A 37 -14.23 -6.13 -12.31
N LEU A 38 -13.79 -4.86 -12.22
CA LEU A 38 -14.12 -4.01 -11.08
C LEU A 38 -15.61 -3.71 -10.99
N SER A 39 -16.25 -3.38 -12.12
CA SER A 39 -17.68 -3.07 -12.18
C SER A 39 -18.53 -4.27 -11.76
N ASP A 40 -18.22 -5.46 -12.29
CA ASP A 40 -18.93 -6.71 -12.00
C ASP A 40 -18.79 -7.11 -10.53
N GLU A 41 -17.58 -7.00 -9.97
CA GLU A 41 -17.36 -7.32 -8.56
C GLU A 41 -18.13 -6.38 -7.64
N LEU A 42 -18.12 -5.07 -7.91
CA LEU A 42 -18.88 -4.09 -7.15
C LEU A 42 -20.40 -4.33 -7.26
N ALA A 43 -20.89 -4.69 -8.45
CA ALA A 43 -22.28 -5.05 -8.65
C ALA A 43 -22.66 -6.34 -7.90
N ARG A 44 -21.75 -7.30 -7.83
CA ARG A 44 -21.92 -8.55 -7.05
C ARG A 44 -22.01 -8.25 -5.55
N GLN A 45 -21.18 -7.37 -5.03
CA GLN A 45 -21.20 -6.94 -3.64
C GLN A 45 -22.51 -6.21 -3.28
N ASP A 46 -23.01 -5.34 -4.15
CA ASP A 46 -24.30 -4.67 -3.93
C ASP A 46 -25.47 -5.67 -3.79
N LYS A 47 -25.45 -6.76 -4.58
CA LYS A 47 -26.48 -7.81 -4.53
C LYS A 47 -26.34 -8.72 -3.29
N GLY A 48 -25.20 -8.74 -2.64
CA GLY A 48 -24.89 -9.62 -1.50
C GLY A 48 -25.64 -9.33 -0.20
N GLY A 49 -26.61 -8.43 -0.22
CA GLY A 49 -27.57 -8.18 0.88
C GLY A 49 -27.02 -7.45 2.10
N ARG A 50 -25.76 -7.10 2.13
CA ARG A 50 -25.18 -6.26 3.20
C ARG A 50 -25.50 -4.81 2.90
N LYS A 51 -26.35 -4.15 3.70
CA LYS A 51 -26.64 -2.69 3.55
C LYS A 51 -25.38 -1.83 3.46
N ALA A 52 -24.30 -2.24 4.14
CA ALA A 52 -23.01 -1.57 4.10
C ALA A 52 -22.27 -1.72 2.75
N ALA A 53 -22.70 -2.62 1.87
CA ALA A 53 -22.08 -2.84 0.56
C ALA A 53 -22.75 -2.05 -0.58
N GLN A 54 -23.90 -1.44 -0.31
CA GLN A 54 -24.61 -0.63 -1.32
C GLN A 54 -23.86 0.66 -1.62
N GLY A 55 -23.54 0.87 -2.91
CA GLY A 55 -22.79 2.05 -3.35
C GLY A 55 -21.30 1.98 -3.03
N LEU A 56 -20.74 0.80 -2.81
CA LEU A 56 -19.29 0.62 -2.72
C LEU A 56 -18.62 1.13 -3.99
N GLU A 57 -17.50 1.77 -3.77
CA GLU A 57 -16.59 2.20 -4.80
C GLU A 57 -15.26 1.45 -4.65
N GLY A 58 -14.49 1.35 -5.72
CA GLY A 58 -13.21 0.67 -5.73
C GLY A 58 -12.24 1.29 -6.71
N ALA A 59 -11.00 0.84 -6.65
CA ALA A 59 -9.99 1.15 -7.63
C ALA A 59 -9.18 -0.11 -7.92
N MET A 60 -8.57 -0.16 -9.10
CA MET A 60 -7.68 -1.25 -9.51
C MET A 60 -6.46 -0.66 -10.23
N VAL A 61 -5.29 -1.16 -9.88
CA VAL A 61 -4.04 -0.90 -10.58
C VAL A 61 -3.47 -2.25 -10.99
N VAL A 62 -3.13 -2.41 -12.25
CA VAL A 62 -2.54 -3.64 -12.80
C VAL A 62 -1.14 -3.32 -13.28
N THR A 63 -0.16 -4.07 -12.77
CA THR A 63 1.26 -3.90 -13.12
C THR A 63 1.83 -5.17 -13.71
N THR A 64 2.90 -5.04 -14.51
CA THR A 64 3.71 -6.17 -14.95
C THR A 64 4.62 -6.63 -13.81
N PRO A 65 4.70 -7.94 -13.51
CA PRO A 65 5.52 -8.43 -12.39
C PRO A 65 7.02 -8.17 -12.55
N GLN A 66 7.50 -8.11 -13.80
CA GLN A 66 8.93 -7.99 -14.11
C GLN A 66 9.44 -6.56 -14.04
N THR A 67 8.63 -5.59 -14.46
CA THR A 67 9.06 -4.18 -14.59
C THR A 67 8.32 -3.24 -13.66
N GLY A 68 7.19 -3.66 -13.09
CA GLY A 68 6.32 -2.80 -12.28
C GLY A 68 5.54 -1.76 -13.10
N GLU A 69 5.62 -1.81 -14.43
CA GLU A 69 4.90 -0.89 -15.31
C GLU A 69 3.39 -1.02 -15.15
N VAL A 70 2.69 0.10 -15.02
CA VAL A 70 1.23 0.13 -14.96
C VAL A 70 0.67 -0.12 -16.36
N VAL A 71 -0.04 -1.24 -16.53
CA VAL A 71 -0.67 -1.65 -17.79
C VAL A 71 -2.18 -1.41 -17.83
N ALA A 72 -2.83 -1.27 -16.67
CA ALA A 72 -4.22 -0.82 -16.58
C ALA A 72 -4.48 -0.11 -15.24
N MET A 73 -5.42 0.84 -15.24
CA MET A 73 -5.82 1.57 -14.03
C MET A 73 -7.30 1.94 -14.10
N VAL A 74 -8.05 1.59 -13.05
CA VAL A 74 -9.46 1.94 -12.90
C VAL A 74 -9.65 2.69 -11.59
N GLY A 75 -10.15 3.92 -11.65
CA GLY A 75 -10.27 4.82 -10.50
C GLY A 75 -11.65 4.82 -9.82
N GLY A 76 -12.60 4.04 -10.31
CA GLY A 76 -13.95 3.98 -9.77
C GLY A 76 -14.85 3.02 -10.53
N ARG A 77 -16.06 2.82 -10.02
CA ARG A 77 -17.10 1.96 -10.61
C ARG A 77 -17.44 2.34 -12.05
N ARG A 78 -17.44 3.65 -12.37
CA ARG A 78 -17.68 4.17 -13.70
C ARG A 78 -16.38 4.67 -14.31
N ALA A 79 -15.83 3.89 -15.24
CA ALA A 79 -14.55 4.19 -15.89
C ALA A 79 -14.55 5.56 -16.63
N SER A 80 -15.68 5.94 -17.21
CA SER A 80 -15.84 7.22 -17.92
C SER A 80 -16.08 8.45 -17.01
N PHE A 81 -16.08 8.28 -15.69
CA PHE A 81 -16.31 9.37 -14.76
C PHE A 81 -15.07 10.27 -14.66
N ASP A 82 -15.22 11.51 -15.16
CA ASP A 82 -14.17 12.53 -15.08
C ASP A 82 -14.27 13.27 -13.73
N GLY A 83 -13.68 12.72 -12.70
CA GLY A 83 -13.73 13.26 -11.34
C GLY A 83 -12.69 12.58 -10.44
N PHE A 84 -13.08 12.33 -9.20
CA PHE A 84 -12.20 11.73 -8.19
C PHE A 84 -11.76 10.32 -8.59
N ASN A 85 -10.46 10.17 -8.89
CA ASN A 85 -9.84 8.91 -9.25
C ASN A 85 -9.24 8.24 -8.00
N ARG A 86 -9.88 7.20 -7.50
CA ARG A 86 -9.46 6.53 -6.26
C ARG A 86 -8.09 5.89 -6.35
N ALA A 87 -7.65 5.50 -7.54
CA ALA A 87 -6.32 4.94 -7.72
C ALA A 87 -5.21 5.98 -7.46
N LEU A 88 -5.50 7.27 -7.70
CA LEU A 88 -4.55 8.38 -7.62
C LEU A 88 -4.79 9.32 -6.44
N ASP A 89 -6.08 9.56 -6.11
CA ASP A 89 -6.47 10.67 -5.23
C ASP A 89 -6.86 10.21 -3.82
N MET A 90 -7.19 8.92 -3.64
CA MET A 90 -7.60 8.38 -2.36
C MET A 90 -6.37 8.07 -1.49
N LYS A 91 -6.27 8.73 -0.34
CA LYS A 91 -5.27 8.41 0.67
C LYS A 91 -5.91 7.62 1.81
N ARG A 92 -5.42 6.41 2.07
CA ARG A 92 -5.91 5.52 3.13
C ARG A 92 -4.76 4.85 3.87
N PRO A 93 -4.92 4.57 5.19
CA PRO A 93 -3.97 3.72 5.90
C PRO A 93 -3.84 2.37 5.20
N ILE A 94 -2.60 1.97 4.89
CA ILE A 94 -2.33 0.74 4.13
C ILE A 94 -2.43 -0.53 4.97
N GLY A 95 -2.49 -0.41 6.29
CA GLY A 95 -2.60 -1.55 7.19
C GLY A 95 -1.45 -2.54 7.01
N SER A 96 -1.77 -3.82 6.96
CA SER A 96 -0.77 -4.90 6.86
C SER A 96 0.07 -4.90 5.59
N LEU A 97 -0.26 -4.08 4.58
CA LEU A 97 0.63 -3.86 3.42
C LEU A 97 1.94 -3.16 3.81
N ALA A 98 2.01 -2.52 4.99
CA ALA A 98 3.24 -1.97 5.54
C ALA A 98 4.25 -3.03 6.02
N LYS A 99 3.81 -4.24 6.30
CA LYS A 99 4.68 -5.27 6.90
C LYS A 99 5.86 -5.66 6.02
N PRO A 100 5.71 -5.83 4.69
CA PRO A 100 6.86 -6.07 3.81
C PRO A 100 7.98 -5.03 3.99
N MET A 101 7.66 -3.74 4.21
CA MET A 101 8.66 -2.68 4.44
C MET A 101 9.43 -2.90 5.74
N VAL A 102 8.75 -3.33 6.81
CA VAL A 102 9.38 -3.64 8.10
C VAL A 102 10.33 -4.83 7.96
N TYR A 103 9.86 -5.91 7.32
CA TYR A 103 10.66 -7.11 7.12
C TYR A 103 11.82 -6.87 6.16
N LEU A 104 11.64 -6.07 5.12
CA LEU A 104 12.71 -5.65 4.21
C LEU A 104 13.79 -4.88 4.96
N ALA A 105 13.42 -3.91 5.80
CA ALA A 105 14.37 -3.16 6.63
C ALA A 105 15.17 -4.11 7.55
N ALA A 106 14.51 -5.12 8.14
CA ALA A 106 15.16 -6.11 8.97
C ALA A 106 16.22 -6.93 8.19
N LEU A 107 15.83 -7.42 7.00
CA LEU A 107 16.74 -8.19 6.14
C LEU A 107 17.92 -7.33 5.65
N GLN A 108 17.66 -6.08 5.24
CA GLN A 108 18.70 -5.13 4.80
C GLN A 108 19.68 -4.77 5.92
N SER A 109 19.28 -4.87 7.19
CA SER A 109 20.18 -4.61 8.33
C SER A 109 21.32 -5.63 8.45
N GLY A 110 21.23 -6.78 7.78
CA GLY A 110 22.16 -7.90 7.89
C GLY A 110 22.10 -8.67 9.22
N ARG A 111 21.27 -8.20 10.18
CA ARG A 111 21.10 -8.86 11.49
C ARG A 111 20.09 -10.00 11.46
N TYR A 112 19.22 -10.01 10.45
CA TYR A 112 18.10 -10.93 10.32
C TYR A 112 18.16 -11.71 9.02
N THR A 113 17.67 -12.94 9.07
CA THR A 113 17.42 -13.81 7.93
C THR A 113 15.95 -14.25 7.94
N PRO A 114 15.42 -14.83 6.88
CA PRO A 114 14.05 -15.39 6.89
C PRO A 114 13.79 -16.40 8.02
N ALA A 115 14.83 -17.12 8.46
CA ALA A 115 14.77 -18.10 9.54
C ALA A 115 15.00 -17.51 10.95
N SER A 116 15.40 -16.24 11.06
CA SER A 116 15.58 -15.59 12.36
C SER A 116 14.28 -15.57 13.14
N VAL A 117 14.39 -15.74 14.46
CA VAL A 117 13.24 -15.78 15.37
C VAL A 117 13.00 -14.39 15.95
N VAL A 118 11.74 -13.98 15.99
CA VAL A 118 11.23 -12.78 16.68
C VAL A 118 10.12 -13.18 17.63
N MET A 119 9.89 -12.36 18.64
CA MET A 119 8.86 -12.63 19.64
C MET A 119 7.52 -12.02 19.21
N ASP A 120 6.49 -12.86 19.13
CA ASP A 120 5.11 -12.43 18.97
C ASP A 120 4.48 -12.31 20.36
N GLU A 121 4.90 -11.28 21.10
CA GLU A 121 4.52 -11.02 22.49
C GLU A 121 4.01 -9.60 22.69
N PRO A 122 3.16 -9.36 23.70
CA PRO A 122 2.66 -8.05 24.02
C PRO A 122 3.77 -7.04 24.25
N ILE A 123 3.57 -5.84 23.75
CA ILE A 123 4.47 -4.72 23.94
C ILE A 123 3.70 -3.48 24.40
N GLU A 124 4.31 -2.71 25.27
CA GLU A 124 3.87 -1.40 25.67
C GLU A 124 4.88 -0.36 25.16
N TYR A 125 4.43 0.47 24.24
CA TYR A 125 5.28 1.51 23.66
C TYR A 125 4.79 2.89 24.08
N LYS A 126 5.64 3.67 24.74
CA LYS A 126 5.31 5.04 25.15
C LYS A 126 5.42 5.97 23.95
N LEU A 127 4.32 6.59 23.56
CA LEU A 127 4.25 7.59 22.50
C LEU A 127 4.82 8.93 22.97
N GLU A 128 5.18 9.80 22.03
CA GLU A 128 5.63 11.17 22.34
C GLU A 128 4.56 12.00 23.07
N SER A 129 3.27 11.69 22.84
CA SER A 129 2.14 12.29 23.59
C SER A 129 2.12 11.94 25.08
N GLY A 130 2.89 10.92 25.49
CA GLY A 130 2.86 10.33 26.84
C GLY A 130 1.92 9.14 26.97
N ASP A 131 1.06 8.89 26.01
CA ASP A 131 0.16 7.74 25.98
C ASP A 131 0.93 6.42 25.77
N ILE A 132 0.34 5.32 26.23
CA ILE A 132 0.90 3.98 26.04
C ILE A 132 0.15 3.29 24.92
N TRP A 133 0.86 3.00 23.83
CA TRP A 133 0.33 2.21 22.71
C TRP A 133 0.54 0.71 22.97
N LYS A 134 -0.55 -0.05 22.91
CA LYS A 134 -0.59 -1.50 23.14
C LYS A 134 -1.23 -2.19 21.94
N PRO A 135 -0.47 -2.53 20.89
CA PRO A 135 -1.00 -3.27 19.75
C PRO A 135 -1.41 -4.69 20.14
N ASN A 136 -2.27 -5.29 19.33
CA ASN A 136 -2.69 -6.68 19.49
C ASN A 136 -2.72 -7.37 18.12
N ASN A 137 -2.58 -8.69 18.12
CA ASN A 137 -2.88 -9.51 16.96
C ASN A 137 -4.38 -9.48 16.64
N TYR A 138 -4.72 -9.70 15.37
CA TYR A 138 -6.11 -9.71 14.92
C TYR A 138 -6.93 -10.79 15.64
N ASP A 139 -6.35 -11.97 15.85
CA ASP A 139 -6.95 -13.11 16.55
C ASP A 139 -6.92 -13.00 18.09
N LYS A 140 -6.35 -11.91 18.63
CA LYS A 140 -6.18 -11.64 20.06
C LYS A 140 -5.30 -12.66 20.81
N LYS A 141 -4.49 -13.45 20.07
CA LYS A 141 -3.58 -14.45 20.65
C LYS A 141 -2.13 -13.97 20.59
N VAL A 142 -1.33 -14.56 21.45
CA VAL A 142 0.13 -14.45 21.51
C VAL A 142 0.72 -15.77 21.02
N HIS A 143 1.68 -15.71 20.08
CA HIS A 143 2.23 -16.92 19.46
C HIS A 143 3.65 -17.23 19.91
N GLY A 144 4.25 -16.38 20.76
CA GLY A 144 5.61 -16.56 21.27
C GLY A 144 6.68 -16.46 20.18
N PRO A 145 7.74 -17.30 20.24
CA PRO A 145 8.81 -17.25 19.24
C PRO A 145 8.33 -17.74 17.88
N VAL A 146 8.47 -16.91 16.86
CA VAL A 146 8.11 -17.21 15.47
C VAL A 146 9.24 -16.82 14.52
N THR A 147 9.41 -17.53 13.41
CA THR A 147 10.36 -17.11 12.38
C THR A 147 9.86 -15.87 11.64
N LEU A 148 10.77 -15.09 11.03
CA LEU A 148 10.39 -13.94 10.20
C LEU A 148 9.39 -14.36 9.12
N VAL A 149 9.64 -15.47 8.42
CA VAL A 149 8.72 -15.99 7.40
C VAL A 149 7.33 -16.21 7.98
N ARG A 150 7.21 -16.86 9.14
CA ARG A 150 5.93 -17.13 9.78
C ARG A 150 5.25 -15.84 10.23
N GLY A 151 5.98 -14.92 10.84
CA GLY A 151 5.45 -13.62 11.26
C GLY A 151 4.85 -12.82 10.11
N LEU A 152 5.52 -12.79 8.96
CA LEU A 152 5.04 -12.11 7.76
C LEU A 152 3.86 -12.85 7.12
N THR A 153 3.98 -14.16 6.87
CA THR A 153 2.93 -14.94 6.16
C THR A 153 1.63 -15.06 6.95
N GLN A 154 1.71 -15.11 8.28
CA GLN A 154 0.55 -15.09 9.17
C GLN A 154 0.11 -13.66 9.53
N SER A 155 0.87 -12.66 9.07
CA SER A 155 0.57 -11.25 9.32
C SER A 155 0.45 -10.91 10.82
N TYR A 156 1.31 -11.46 11.67
CA TYR A 156 1.31 -11.20 13.10
C TYR A 156 1.72 -9.75 13.40
N ASN A 157 0.86 -9.04 14.15
CA ASN A 157 1.09 -7.63 14.47
C ASN A 157 2.19 -7.48 15.52
N LEU A 158 2.14 -8.29 16.59
CA LEU A 158 3.09 -8.20 17.69
C LEU A 158 4.51 -8.52 17.23
N ALA A 159 4.70 -9.60 16.46
CA ALA A 159 5.99 -9.95 15.85
C ALA A 159 6.52 -8.80 14.97
N THR A 160 5.65 -8.19 14.16
CA THR A 160 6.03 -7.08 13.28
C THR A 160 6.46 -5.85 14.07
N VAL A 161 5.73 -5.50 15.14
CA VAL A 161 6.05 -4.34 15.99
C VAL A 161 7.37 -4.58 16.74
N ASN A 162 7.54 -5.74 17.37
CA ASN A 162 8.78 -6.08 18.06
C ASN A 162 9.98 -6.02 17.10
N LEU A 163 9.86 -6.61 15.90
CA LEU A 163 10.89 -6.56 14.87
C LEU A 163 11.19 -5.12 14.43
N GLY A 164 10.15 -4.34 14.10
CA GLY A 164 10.30 -2.99 13.60
C GLY A 164 10.89 -2.01 14.61
N LEU A 165 10.59 -2.19 15.89
CA LEU A 165 11.19 -1.39 16.97
C LEU A 165 12.66 -1.76 17.19
N ASP A 166 13.04 -3.04 17.09
CA ASP A 166 14.43 -3.47 17.19
C ASP A 166 15.28 -3.00 15.99
N VAL A 167 14.73 -3.03 14.78
CA VAL A 167 15.37 -2.48 13.57
C VAL A 167 15.48 -0.96 13.63
N GLY A 168 14.46 -0.32 14.20
CA GLY A 168 14.32 1.13 14.32
C GLY A 168 13.41 1.74 13.26
N LEU A 169 12.65 2.75 13.66
CA LEU A 169 11.66 3.41 12.78
C LEU A 169 12.30 4.16 11.60
N GLY A 170 13.54 4.66 11.78
CA GLY A 170 14.28 5.34 10.70
C GLY A 170 14.58 4.42 9.51
N PRO A 171 15.23 3.27 9.70
CA PRO A 171 15.42 2.27 8.64
C PRO A 171 14.11 1.84 7.99
N VAL A 172 13.06 1.57 8.77
CA VAL A 172 11.74 1.22 8.23
C VAL A 172 11.17 2.35 7.36
N ALA A 173 11.18 3.60 7.83
CA ALA A 173 10.72 4.74 7.03
C ALA A 173 11.53 4.91 5.73
N LYS A 174 12.84 4.61 5.75
CA LYS A 174 13.69 4.66 4.58
C LYS A 174 13.29 3.61 3.52
N THR A 175 12.81 2.42 3.92
CA THR A 175 12.38 1.41 2.93
C THR A 175 11.18 1.86 2.11
N TYR A 176 10.29 2.70 2.66
CA TYR A 176 9.19 3.29 1.87
C TYR A 176 9.73 4.12 0.71
N VAL A 177 10.73 4.97 0.96
CA VAL A 177 11.36 5.79 -0.10
C VAL A 177 12.11 4.91 -1.11
N GLN A 178 12.81 3.88 -0.64
CA GLN A 178 13.51 2.93 -1.52
C GLN A 178 12.56 2.17 -2.45
N LEU A 179 11.30 2.00 -2.02
CA LEU A 179 10.25 1.33 -2.80
C LEU A 179 9.43 2.32 -3.66
N GLY A 180 9.80 3.60 -3.69
CA GLY A 180 9.25 4.57 -4.64
C GLY A 180 8.34 5.64 -4.05
N LEU A 181 8.21 5.74 -2.72
CA LEU A 181 7.57 6.92 -2.14
C LEU A 181 8.47 8.15 -2.30
N ASP A 182 7.87 9.28 -2.66
CA ASP A 182 8.59 10.56 -2.79
C ASP A 182 9.15 11.02 -1.44
N GLU A 183 8.41 10.80 -0.36
CA GLU A 183 8.80 11.20 1.00
C GLU A 183 8.62 10.06 2.00
N ALA A 184 9.53 10.00 2.98
CA ALA A 184 9.42 9.05 4.06
C ALA A 184 8.21 9.37 4.95
N PRO A 185 7.42 8.36 5.36
CA PRO A 185 6.33 8.59 6.29
C PRO A 185 6.87 9.04 7.67
N PRO A 186 6.06 9.75 8.46
CA PRO A 186 6.42 10.14 9.82
C PRO A 186 6.84 8.93 10.67
N LYS A 187 7.91 9.09 11.47
CA LYS A 187 8.52 8.02 12.26
C LYS A 187 7.75 7.70 13.55
N TYR A 188 6.45 7.49 13.44
CA TYR A 188 5.64 7.01 14.56
C TYR A 188 5.64 5.49 14.61
N ALA A 189 5.60 4.89 15.81
CA ALA A 189 5.59 3.43 15.97
C ALA A 189 4.43 2.76 15.20
N SER A 190 3.32 3.47 15.04
CA SER A 190 2.15 2.98 14.31
C SER A 190 2.37 2.75 12.80
N ILE A 191 3.43 3.33 12.18
CA ILE A 191 3.76 3.03 10.78
C ILE A 191 4.07 1.55 10.57
N LEU A 192 4.55 0.86 11.61
CA LEU A 192 4.83 -0.58 11.58
C LEU A 192 3.58 -1.43 11.29
N LEU A 193 2.39 -0.88 11.59
CA LEU A 193 1.10 -1.49 11.30
C LEU A 193 0.30 -0.74 10.23
N GLY A 194 0.97 0.15 9.48
CA GLY A 194 0.44 0.75 8.26
C GLY A 194 -0.50 1.92 8.46
N THR A 195 -0.22 2.81 9.40
CA THR A 195 -0.91 4.11 9.50
C THR A 195 -0.49 5.11 8.41
N ALA A 196 0.57 4.82 7.65
CA ALA A 196 0.91 5.58 6.46
C ALA A 196 -0.27 5.59 5.48
N GLN A 197 -0.66 6.78 5.04
CA GLN A 197 -1.78 6.97 4.13
C GLN A 197 -1.28 7.06 2.69
N LEU A 198 -1.52 6.01 1.91
CA LEU A 198 -1.10 5.91 0.52
C LEU A 198 -2.31 5.72 -0.40
N ASN A 199 -2.12 6.05 -1.67
CA ASN A 199 -3.07 5.67 -2.72
C ASN A 199 -2.66 4.32 -3.35
N PRO A 200 -3.55 3.67 -4.12
CA PRO A 200 -3.27 2.38 -4.76
C PRO A 200 -2.07 2.36 -5.70
N VAL A 201 -1.66 3.49 -6.27
CA VAL A 201 -0.48 3.58 -7.14
C VAL A 201 0.81 3.68 -6.34
N GLU A 202 0.75 4.26 -5.14
CA GLU A 202 1.91 4.35 -4.22
C GLU A 202 2.16 3.02 -3.47
N VAL A 203 1.22 2.08 -3.48
CA VAL A 203 1.33 0.76 -2.84
C VAL A 203 1.85 -0.29 -3.80
#